data_dcee8828ae94cc660d2ae16452f5c6a8
#
_entry.id   dcee8828ae94cc660d2ae16452f5c6a8
#
_cell.length_a   1.000
_cell.length_b   1.000
_cell.length_c   1.000
_cell.angle_alpha   90.00
_cell.angle_beta   90.00
_cell.angle_gamma   90.00
#
_symmetry.space_group_name_H-M   'P 1'
#
loop_
_entity.id
_entity.type
_entity.pdbx_description
1 polymer ?
#
loop_
_entity_poly.entity_id
_entity_poly.type
_entity_poly.pdbx_seq_one_letter_code
_entity_poly.pdbx_strand_id
1 'polypeptide(L)'
;MGKSQYKIQFGGLSMGEHQFEFEIKNKFFEQFSESEITEADIQVKAKLVKQNTLMHILFTFDGTVKLSCDRCLIDYNCPVFGQEKLVIKHGNPEESNDEILVLKEGVDEANFSQYLYEYIELAIPSRRVPCEDEELDIDVECDEETLAKYNELKIDEEPSENPEWDKLKNIKFNNN
;
A
#
# COMPACT_ATOMS: atom_id res chain seq x y z
N MET A 1 -8.92 -18.45 10.54
CA MET A 1 -8.25 -19.42 9.62
C MET A 1 -7.64 -18.72 8.39
N GLY A 2 -6.96 -17.56 8.55
CA GLY A 2 -6.43 -16.78 7.41
C GLY A 2 -4.90 -16.79 7.26
N LYS A 3 -4.15 -17.13 8.29
CA LYS A 3 -2.68 -16.99 8.29
C LYS A 3 -1.90 -17.99 7.41
N SER A 4 -2.54 -19.00 6.84
CA SER A 4 -1.88 -20.04 6.04
C SER A 4 -1.85 -19.76 4.54
N GLN A 5 -2.66 -18.83 4.05
CA GLN A 5 -2.92 -18.64 2.62
C GLN A 5 -1.81 -17.86 1.89
N TYR A 6 -1.09 -16.98 2.59
CA TYR A 6 -0.05 -16.12 2.00
C TYR A 6 1.37 -16.55 2.41
N LYS A 7 1.54 -17.87 2.58
CA LYS A 7 2.83 -18.47 2.90
C LYS A 7 3.45 -19.12 1.66
N ILE A 8 4.74 -18.95 1.53
CA ILE A 8 5.54 -19.68 0.54
C ILE A 8 6.51 -20.56 1.30
N GLN A 9 6.48 -21.86 0.99
CA GLN A 9 7.44 -22.83 1.46
C GLN A 9 8.52 -23.01 0.39
N PHE A 10 9.74 -22.62 0.69
CA PHE A 10 10.86 -22.59 -0.25
C PHE A 10 11.93 -23.64 0.06
N GLY A 11 11.84 -24.38 1.18
CA GLY A 11 12.81 -25.41 1.56
C GLY A 11 12.96 -26.52 0.54
N GLY A 12 11.85 -26.94 -0.06
CA GLY A 12 11.84 -27.99 -1.10
C GLY A 12 12.05 -27.50 -2.53
N LEU A 13 12.16 -26.20 -2.76
CA LEU A 13 12.32 -25.64 -4.10
C LEU A 13 13.76 -25.79 -4.60
N SER A 14 13.92 -26.09 -5.90
CA SER A 14 15.21 -26.06 -6.59
C SER A 14 15.75 -24.63 -6.70
N MET A 15 17.02 -24.46 -7.00
CA MET A 15 17.58 -23.16 -7.40
C MET A 15 16.92 -22.67 -8.69
N GLY A 16 16.69 -21.37 -8.78
CA GLY A 16 16.07 -20.74 -9.95
C GLY A 16 14.77 -20.03 -9.65
N GLU A 17 13.94 -19.84 -10.67
CA GLU A 17 12.71 -19.06 -10.62
C GLU A 17 11.50 -19.95 -10.30
N HIS A 18 10.62 -19.45 -9.42
CA HIS A 18 9.36 -20.06 -9.06
C HIS A 18 8.27 -18.99 -9.05
N GLN A 19 7.07 -19.34 -9.47
CA GLN A 19 5.94 -18.44 -9.51
C GLN A 19 4.84 -18.93 -8.58
N PHE A 20 4.21 -17.97 -7.88
CA PHE A 20 3.07 -18.20 -7.00
C PHE A 20 2.02 -17.13 -7.32
N GLU A 21 0.78 -17.46 -7.08
CA GLU A 21 -0.34 -16.55 -7.25
C GLU A 21 -1.17 -16.53 -5.97
N PHE A 22 -1.62 -15.33 -5.58
CA PHE A 22 -2.51 -15.13 -4.45
C PHE A 22 -3.69 -14.28 -4.89
N GLU A 23 -4.82 -14.56 -4.30
CA GLU A 23 -6.02 -13.76 -4.44
C GLU A 23 -6.29 -13.08 -3.09
N ILE A 24 -6.34 -11.76 -3.09
CA ILE A 24 -6.59 -10.94 -1.90
C ILE A 24 -8.00 -10.39 -1.98
N LYS A 25 -8.82 -10.74 -0.97
CA LYS A 25 -10.20 -10.30 -0.82
C LYS A 25 -10.46 -9.73 0.57
N ASN A 26 -11.67 -9.26 0.83
CA ASN A 26 -12.12 -8.61 2.08
C ASN A 26 -11.53 -9.23 3.35
N LYS A 27 -11.61 -10.57 3.48
CA LYS A 27 -11.12 -11.31 4.65
C LYS A 27 -9.63 -11.14 4.94
N PHE A 28 -8.87 -10.71 3.96
CA PHE A 28 -7.44 -10.42 4.16
C PHE A 28 -7.27 -9.19 5.03
N PHE A 29 -8.03 -8.14 4.78
CA PHE A 29 -7.95 -6.87 5.50
C PHE A 29 -8.58 -6.92 6.89
N GLU A 30 -9.56 -7.79 7.14
CA GLU A 30 -10.17 -8.01 8.46
C GLU A 30 -9.16 -8.40 9.58
N GLN A 31 -7.97 -8.88 9.22
CA GLN A 31 -6.91 -9.21 10.19
C GLN A 31 -6.08 -7.99 10.61
N PHE A 32 -6.24 -6.86 9.93
CA PHE A 32 -5.51 -5.62 10.18
C PHE A 32 -6.49 -4.56 10.70
N SER A 33 -6.42 -4.30 12.01
CA SER A 33 -7.36 -3.39 12.68
C SER A 33 -7.26 -1.94 12.22
N GLU A 34 -6.16 -1.57 11.62
CA GLU A 34 -5.87 -0.21 11.13
C GLU A 34 -6.36 0.00 9.68
N SER A 35 -6.75 -1.06 8.97
CA SER A 35 -7.16 -0.94 7.58
C SER A 35 -8.54 -0.33 7.42
N GLU A 36 -8.65 0.64 6.51
CA GLU A 36 -9.92 1.24 6.09
C GLU A 36 -10.60 0.44 4.96
N ILE A 37 -9.90 -0.55 4.38
CA ILE A 37 -10.37 -1.32 3.23
C ILE A 37 -11.44 -2.32 3.68
N THR A 38 -12.67 -2.14 3.19
CA THR A 38 -13.82 -3.00 3.50
C THR A 38 -14.06 -4.07 2.46
N GLU A 39 -13.83 -3.76 1.19
CA GLU A 39 -13.95 -4.66 0.06
C GLU A 39 -12.70 -4.58 -0.81
N ALA A 40 -12.24 -5.73 -1.29
CA ALA A 40 -11.07 -5.82 -2.16
C ALA A 40 -11.19 -7.01 -3.12
N ASP A 41 -10.64 -6.83 -4.32
CA ASP A 41 -10.41 -7.88 -5.31
C ASP A 41 -9.08 -7.61 -6.01
N ILE A 42 -8.01 -8.23 -5.49
CA ILE A 42 -6.65 -7.99 -5.95
C ILE A 42 -6.00 -9.33 -6.31
N GLN A 43 -5.41 -9.39 -7.48
CA GLN A 43 -4.58 -10.51 -7.93
C GLN A 43 -3.11 -10.19 -7.67
N VAL A 44 -2.40 -11.11 -7.02
CA VAL A 44 -0.98 -10.96 -6.73
C VAL A 44 -0.20 -12.08 -7.37
N LYS A 45 0.81 -11.72 -8.15
CA LYS A 45 1.82 -12.65 -8.70
C LYS A 45 3.13 -12.46 -7.96
N ALA A 46 3.66 -13.54 -7.42
CA ALA A 46 4.91 -13.53 -6.70
C ALA A 46 5.96 -14.37 -7.44
N LYS A 47 7.00 -13.71 -7.95
CA LYS A 47 8.12 -14.35 -8.64
C LYS A 47 9.30 -14.46 -7.67
N LEU A 48 9.53 -15.66 -7.13
CA LEU A 48 10.65 -15.98 -6.26
C LEU A 48 11.84 -16.48 -7.08
N VAL A 49 13.01 -15.90 -6.86
CA VAL A 49 14.28 -16.41 -7.39
C VAL A 49 15.13 -16.89 -6.23
N LYS A 50 15.35 -18.23 -6.19
CA LYS A 50 16.15 -18.87 -5.15
C LYS A 50 17.59 -19.03 -5.61
N GLN A 51 18.53 -18.49 -4.81
CA GLN A 51 19.97 -18.59 -4.98
C GLN A 51 20.61 -19.25 -3.75
N ASN A 52 21.90 -19.52 -3.81
CA ASN A 52 22.61 -20.25 -2.74
C ASN A 52 22.62 -19.52 -1.39
N THR A 53 22.75 -18.20 -1.40
CA THR A 53 22.95 -17.40 -0.17
C THR A 53 21.77 -16.49 0.17
N LEU A 54 20.97 -16.19 -0.83
CA LEU A 54 19.81 -15.31 -0.68
C LEU A 54 18.70 -15.71 -1.65
N MET A 55 17.50 -15.26 -1.35
CA MET A 55 16.36 -15.32 -2.26
C MET A 55 15.85 -13.89 -2.45
N HIS A 56 15.22 -13.62 -3.57
CA HIS A 56 14.43 -12.42 -3.72
C HIS A 56 13.08 -12.76 -4.34
N ILE A 57 12.09 -12.05 -3.89
CA ILE A 57 10.73 -12.20 -4.38
C ILE A 57 10.25 -10.86 -4.92
N LEU A 58 9.63 -10.91 -6.09
CA LEU A 58 9.00 -9.78 -6.74
C LEU A 58 7.50 -10.00 -6.69
N PHE A 59 6.79 -9.15 -5.97
CA PHE A 59 5.35 -9.11 -5.94
C PHE A 59 4.87 -8.13 -7.00
N THR A 60 3.96 -8.56 -7.86
CA THR A 60 3.22 -7.69 -8.77
C THR A 60 1.76 -7.86 -8.44
N PHE A 61 1.07 -6.78 -8.14
CA PHE A 61 -0.34 -6.81 -7.79
C PHE A 61 -1.14 -5.83 -8.65
N ASP A 62 -2.38 -6.21 -8.91
CA ASP A 62 -3.33 -5.43 -9.70
C ASP A 62 -4.75 -5.77 -9.24
N GLY A 63 -5.59 -4.75 -9.08
CA GLY A 63 -6.96 -4.95 -8.65
C GLY A 63 -7.63 -3.68 -8.15
N THR A 64 -8.65 -3.84 -7.32
CA THR A 64 -9.40 -2.73 -6.76
C THR A 64 -9.64 -2.90 -5.26
N VAL A 65 -9.74 -1.77 -4.57
CA VAL A 65 -10.18 -1.69 -3.17
C VAL A 65 -11.31 -0.68 -3.06
N LYS A 66 -12.28 -0.94 -2.18
CA LYS A 66 -13.37 -0.02 -1.94
C LYS A 66 -12.98 0.99 -0.88
N LEU A 67 -13.02 2.26 -1.23
CA LEU A 67 -12.70 3.41 -0.37
C LEU A 67 -13.77 4.48 -0.52
N SER A 68 -13.83 5.39 0.45
CA SER A 68 -14.71 6.56 0.39
C SER A 68 -13.95 7.78 -0.15
N CYS A 69 -14.63 8.61 -0.92
CA CYS A 69 -14.10 9.89 -1.40
C CYS A 69 -13.86 10.84 -0.22
N ASP A 70 -12.69 11.51 -0.18
CA ASP A 70 -12.32 12.44 0.90
C ASP A 70 -13.21 13.71 0.95
N ARG A 71 -14.02 13.99 -0.07
CA ARG A 71 -14.87 15.17 -0.14
C ARG A 71 -16.35 14.90 0.01
N CYS A 72 -16.88 13.97 -0.79
CA CYS A 72 -18.32 13.72 -0.83
C CYS A 72 -18.72 12.42 -0.14
N LEU A 73 -17.78 11.66 0.39
CA LEU A 73 -17.94 10.42 1.14
C LEU A 73 -18.62 9.29 0.33
N ILE A 74 -18.75 9.45 -0.99
CA ILE A 74 -19.26 8.37 -1.82
C ILE A 74 -18.24 7.24 -1.88
N ASP A 75 -18.71 6.01 -1.80
CA ASP A 75 -17.85 4.85 -1.97
C ASP A 75 -17.53 4.60 -3.44
N TYR A 76 -16.28 4.25 -3.72
CA TYR A 76 -15.83 3.92 -5.06
C TYR A 76 -14.80 2.79 -5.05
N ASN A 77 -14.61 2.15 -6.19
CA ASN A 77 -13.57 1.14 -6.38
C ASN A 77 -12.28 1.84 -6.82
N CYS A 78 -11.36 2.02 -5.89
CA CYS A 78 -10.04 2.59 -6.16
C CYS A 78 -9.15 1.54 -6.81
N PRO A 79 -8.60 1.76 -8.02
CA PRO A 79 -7.63 0.86 -8.59
C PRO A 79 -6.33 0.90 -7.80
N VAL A 80 -5.77 -0.27 -7.52
CA VAL A 80 -4.48 -0.44 -6.86
C VAL A 80 -3.62 -1.38 -7.67
N PHE A 81 -2.42 -0.93 -8.01
CA PHE A 81 -1.44 -1.73 -8.73
C PHE A 81 -0.04 -1.35 -8.31
N GLY A 82 0.86 -2.29 -8.39
CA GLY A 82 2.24 -2.03 -8.01
C GLY A 82 3.15 -3.22 -8.21
N GLN A 83 4.42 -2.96 -7.98
CA GLN A 83 5.47 -3.97 -8.06
C GLN A 83 6.51 -3.70 -6.96
N GLU A 84 6.64 -4.66 -6.04
CA GLU A 84 7.52 -4.53 -4.88
C GLU A 84 8.48 -5.71 -4.78
N LYS A 85 9.71 -5.42 -4.37
CA LYS A 85 10.77 -6.40 -4.26
C LYS A 85 11.21 -6.58 -2.81
N LEU A 86 11.23 -7.82 -2.34
CA LEU A 86 11.71 -8.19 -1.02
C LEU A 86 12.89 -9.16 -1.15
N VAL A 87 13.96 -8.89 -0.41
CA VAL A 87 15.10 -9.80 -0.28
C VAL A 87 14.89 -10.70 0.94
N ILE A 88 15.16 -11.99 0.80
CA ILE A 88 15.03 -12.97 1.89
C ILE A 88 16.41 -13.59 2.14
N LYS A 89 16.90 -13.50 3.36
CA LYS A 89 18.17 -14.11 3.78
C LYS A 89 18.00 -14.82 5.13
N HIS A 90 18.94 -15.70 5.48
CA HIS A 90 19.04 -16.27 6.81
C HIS A 90 19.98 -15.45 7.69
N GLY A 91 19.68 -15.37 8.99
CA GLY A 91 20.47 -14.60 9.94
C GLY A 91 19.67 -14.23 11.19
N ASN A 92 19.98 -13.06 11.76
CA ASN A 92 19.23 -12.54 12.90
C ASN A 92 17.94 -11.84 12.46
N PRO A 93 16.74 -12.33 12.84
CA PRO A 93 15.45 -11.71 12.45
C PRO A 93 15.26 -10.25 12.86
N GLU A 94 15.99 -9.76 13.87
CA GLU A 94 15.93 -8.36 14.29
C GLU A 94 16.50 -7.38 13.25
N GLU A 95 17.23 -7.90 12.25
CA GLU A 95 17.75 -7.13 11.12
C GLU A 95 16.75 -7.02 9.96
N SER A 96 15.53 -7.56 10.10
CA SER A 96 14.47 -7.42 9.10
C SER A 96 14.01 -5.98 9.00
N ASN A 97 13.67 -5.56 7.78
CA ASN A 97 13.09 -4.26 7.47
C ASN A 97 12.15 -4.38 6.26
N ASP A 98 11.69 -3.24 5.73
CA ASP A 98 10.71 -3.20 4.63
C ASP A 98 11.23 -3.83 3.32
N GLU A 99 12.55 -3.86 3.12
CA GLU A 99 13.19 -4.40 1.91
C GLU A 99 13.80 -5.79 2.12
N ILE A 100 14.08 -6.18 3.39
CA ILE A 100 14.83 -7.38 3.72
C ILE A 100 14.11 -8.17 4.81
N LEU A 101 13.70 -9.39 4.49
CA LEU A 101 13.21 -10.36 5.46
C LEU A 101 14.34 -11.28 5.89
N VAL A 102 14.71 -11.25 7.17
CA VAL A 102 15.74 -12.11 7.74
C VAL A 102 15.07 -13.25 8.51
N LEU A 103 15.31 -14.47 8.09
CA LEU A 103 14.79 -15.70 8.71
C LEU A 103 15.86 -16.37 9.55
N LYS A 104 15.43 -17.01 10.62
CA LYS A 104 16.34 -17.87 11.41
C LYS A 104 16.85 -19.03 10.54
N GLU A 105 18.06 -19.49 10.87
CA GLU A 105 18.62 -20.69 10.25
C GLU A 105 17.66 -21.89 10.39
N GLY A 106 17.44 -22.59 9.29
CA GLY A 106 16.55 -23.75 9.23
C GLY A 106 15.07 -23.44 9.08
N VAL A 107 14.69 -22.16 8.93
CA VAL A 107 13.32 -21.79 8.57
C VAL A 107 13.17 -21.79 7.06
N ASP A 108 12.30 -22.63 6.55
CA ASP A 108 12.11 -22.90 5.13
C ASP A 108 10.78 -22.36 4.57
N GLU A 109 10.05 -21.59 5.36
CA GLU A 109 8.81 -20.93 4.95
C GLU A 109 8.73 -19.49 5.46
N ALA A 110 8.04 -18.65 4.74
CA ALA A 110 7.71 -17.30 5.20
C ALA A 110 6.26 -16.93 4.89
N ASN A 111 5.67 -16.13 5.77
CA ASN A 111 4.35 -15.54 5.59
C ASN A 111 4.52 -14.08 5.13
N PHE A 112 3.91 -13.76 4.01
CA PHE A 112 4.03 -12.45 3.37
C PHE A 112 2.80 -11.56 3.61
N SER A 113 1.85 -11.96 4.47
CA SER A 113 0.62 -11.17 4.68
C SER A 113 0.90 -9.73 5.10
N GLN A 114 1.88 -9.50 6.00
CA GLN A 114 2.22 -8.15 6.46
C GLN A 114 2.75 -7.29 5.32
N TYR A 115 3.71 -7.81 4.55
CA TYR A 115 4.30 -7.11 3.41
C TYR A 115 3.25 -6.79 2.34
N LEU A 116 2.40 -7.77 2.00
CA LEU A 116 1.33 -7.56 1.01
C LEU A 116 0.33 -6.50 1.47
N TYR A 117 0.00 -6.46 2.76
CA TYR A 117 -0.84 -5.42 3.33
C TYR A 117 -0.19 -4.04 3.17
N GLU A 118 1.05 -3.89 3.60
CA GLU A 118 1.80 -2.63 3.51
C GLU A 118 1.96 -2.14 2.07
N TYR A 119 2.28 -3.02 1.14
CA TYR A 119 2.42 -2.68 -0.28
C TYR A 119 1.11 -2.19 -0.90
N ILE A 120 -0.02 -2.82 -0.54
CA ILE A 120 -1.33 -2.41 -1.04
C ILE A 120 -1.72 -1.06 -0.43
N GLU A 121 -1.52 -0.86 0.88
CA GLU A 121 -1.81 0.41 1.56
C GLU A 121 -0.97 1.57 0.97
N LEU A 122 0.30 1.32 0.65
CA LEU A 122 1.18 2.30 0.01
C LEU A 122 0.78 2.63 -1.43
N ALA A 123 0.10 1.72 -2.12
CA ALA A 123 -0.40 1.94 -3.48
C ALA A 123 -1.68 2.78 -3.53
N ILE A 124 -2.34 2.99 -2.39
CA ILE A 124 -3.54 3.84 -2.31
C ILE A 124 -3.13 5.32 -2.43
N PRO A 125 -3.77 6.09 -3.32
CA PRO A 125 -3.50 7.52 -3.43
C PRO A 125 -3.72 8.26 -2.10
N SER A 126 -2.79 9.15 -1.75
CA SER A 126 -2.90 9.98 -0.54
C SER A 126 -4.06 10.98 -0.60
N ARG A 127 -4.55 11.32 -1.79
CA ARG A 127 -5.74 12.14 -2.04
C ARG A 127 -6.76 11.31 -2.82
N ARG A 128 -7.89 11.06 -2.21
CA ARG A 128 -8.95 10.18 -2.74
C ARG A 128 -10.16 10.99 -3.20
N VAL A 129 -10.03 11.67 -4.34
CA VAL A 129 -11.09 12.51 -4.92
C VAL A 129 -11.36 12.06 -6.36
N PRO A 130 -11.97 10.88 -6.57
CA PRO A 130 -12.15 10.31 -7.91
C PRO A 130 -12.97 11.20 -8.85
N CYS A 131 -13.88 12.03 -8.31
CA CYS A 131 -14.70 12.94 -9.11
C CYS A 131 -13.89 14.09 -9.76
N GLU A 132 -12.62 14.32 -9.36
CA GLU A 132 -11.75 15.37 -9.90
C GLU A 132 -10.51 14.80 -10.58
N ASP A 133 -10.33 13.50 -10.51
CA ASP A 133 -9.15 12.83 -11.03
C ASP A 133 -9.45 12.27 -12.42
N GLU A 134 -9.06 13.03 -13.45
CA GLU A 134 -9.25 12.65 -14.85
C GLU A 134 -8.36 11.46 -15.27
N GLU A 135 -7.31 11.14 -14.51
CA GLU A 135 -6.41 10.02 -14.77
C GLU A 135 -7.00 8.68 -14.29
N LEU A 136 -7.86 8.75 -13.28
CA LEU A 136 -8.64 7.62 -12.82
C LEU A 136 -9.87 7.52 -13.72
N ASP A 137 -9.86 6.68 -14.74
CA ASP A 137 -11.02 6.39 -15.60
C ASP A 137 -12.13 5.67 -14.80
N ILE A 138 -12.64 6.35 -13.78
CA ILE A 138 -13.66 5.87 -12.85
C ILE A 138 -14.89 6.74 -13.05
N ASP A 139 -15.97 6.12 -13.52
CA ASP A 139 -17.28 6.78 -13.64
C ASP A 139 -17.96 6.88 -12.28
N VAL A 140 -17.60 7.93 -11.51
CA VAL A 140 -18.17 8.22 -10.19
C VAL A 140 -18.70 9.64 -10.16
N GLU A 141 -20.00 9.77 -9.99
CA GLU A 141 -20.66 11.05 -9.75
C GLU A 141 -20.56 11.43 -8.27
N CYS A 142 -20.14 12.67 -8.00
CA CYS A 142 -20.10 13.21 -6.65
C CYS A 142 -21.49 13.33 -6.02
N ASP A 143 -21.59 13.13 -4.72
CA ASP A 143 -22.79 13.47 -3.96
C ASP A 143 -22.92 15.00 -3.83
N GLU A 144 -23.83 15.59 -4.60
CA GLU A 144 -24.06 17.03 -4.66
C GLU A 144 -24.51 17.61 -3.29
N GLU A 145 -25.31 16.85 -2.51
CA GLU A 145 -25.80 17.32 -1.21
C GLU A 145 -24.64 17.48 -0.21
N THR A 146 -23.75 16.49 -0.16
CA THR A 146 -22.55 16.52 0.70
C THR A 146 -21.58 17.60 0.23
N LEU A 147 -21.39 17.77 -1.08
CA LEU A 147 -20.56 18.86 -1.62
C LEU A 147 -21.08 20.24 -1.31
N ALA A 148 -22.40 20.45 -1.36
CA ALA A 148 -23.00 21.72 -0.98
C ALA A 148 -22.70 22.06 0.50
N LYS A 149 -22.88 21.10 1.41
CA LYS A 149 -22.52 21.25 2.83
C LYS A 149 -21.03 21.52 3.05
N TYR A 150 -20.16 20.80 2.32
CA TYR A 150 -18.72 21.02 2.37
C TYR A 150 -18.36 22.45 1.96
N ASN A 151 -18.95 22.95 0.88
CA ASN A 151 -18.69 24.30 0.38
C ASN A 151 -19.22 25.39 1.32
N GLU A 152 -20.35 25.16 2.01
CA GLU A 152 -20.87 26.07 3.04
C GLU A 152 -19.94 26.17 4.27
N LEU A 153 -19.27 25.07 4.61
CA LEU A 153 -18.35 25.00 5.75
C LEU A 153 -16.92 25.43 5.42
N LYS A 154 -16.60 25.56 4.13
CA LYS A 154 -15.30 26.00 3.68
C LYS A 154 -15.09 27.46 4.08
N ILE A 155 -14.24 27.67 5.06
CA ILE A 155 -13.80 29.01 5.44
C ILE A 155 -12.86 29.49 4.33
N ASP A 156 -13.24 30.56 3.64
CA ASP A 156 -12.31 31.28 2.78
C ASP A 156 -11.21 31.87 3.69
N GLU A 157 -10.12 31.11 3.84
CA GLU A 157 -8.92 31.62 4.49
C GLU A 157 -8.36 32.72 3.57
N GLU A 158 -8.72 33.98 3.83
CA GLU A 158 -7.88 35.07 3.37
C GLU A 158 -6.46 34.78 3.92
N PRO A 159 -5.43 34.87 3.07
CA PRO A 159 -4.07 34.62 3.53
C PRO A 159 -3.75 35.62 4.65
N SER A 160 -3.95 35.21 5.89
CA SER A 160 -3.60 36.02 7.04
C SER A 160 -2.07 36.14 7.03
N GLU A 161 -1.56 37.35 6.71
CA GLU A 161 -0.15 37.63 6.91
C GLU A 161 0.14 37.51 8.40
N ASN A 162 0.75 36.40 8.79
CA ASN A 162 1.19 36.21 10.16
C ASN A 162 2.56 36.90 10.32
N PRO A 163 2.64 38.01 11.10
CA PRO A 163 3.89 38.78 11.26
C PRO A 163 5.05 37.97 11.83
N GLU A 164 4.74 36.85 12.51
CA GLU A 164 5.77 35.96 13.04
C GLU A 164 6.51 35.19 11.92
N TRP A 165 5.83 34.93 10.80
CA TRP A 165 6.40 34.22 9.66
C TRP A 165 7.21 35.11 8.72
N ASP A 166 7.06 36.43 8.82
CA ASP A 166 7.86 37.36 8.02
C ASP A 166 9.36 37.27 8.31
N LYS A 167 9.72 36.83 9.52
CA LYS A 167 11.11 36.53 9.87
C LYS A 167 11.68 35.33 9.09
N LEU A 168 10.82 34.37 8.70
CA LEU A 168 11.23 33.19 7.94
C LEU A 168 11.46 33.51 6.46
N LYS A 169 10.73 34.50 5.89
CA LYS A 169 10.91 34.95 4.49
C LYS A 169 12.32 35.47 4.23
N ASN A 170 13.03 35.89 5.27
CA ASN A 170 14.37 36.48 5.17
C ASN A 170 15.52 35.50 5.43
N ILE A 171 15.22 34.24 5.66
CA ILE A 171 16.26 33.20 5.88
C ILE A 171 16.92 32.88 4.55
N LYS A 172 18.18 33.22 4.41
CA LYS A 172 19.01 32.80 3.27
C LYS A 172 19.66 31.46 3.61
N PHE A 173 19.28 30.40 2.90
CA PHE A 173 19.99 29.12 2.97
C PHE A 173 21.29 29.25 2.17
N ASN A 174 22.43 29.25 2.86
CA ASN A 174 23.72 29.10 2.19
C ASN A 174 23.87 27.63 1.82
N ASN A 175 23.61 27.29 0.56
CA ASN A 175 24.02 26.01 0.02
C ASN A 175 25.54 26.00 -0.12
N ASN A 176 26.19 25.23 0.75
CA ASN A 176 27.60 24.84 0.63
C ASN A 176 27.67 23.53 -0.14
#